data_cad9caea39cf6c92f913206466ff0b24
#
_entry.id   cad9caea39cf6c92f913206466ff0b24
#
_cell.length_a   1.000
_cell.length_b   1.000
_cell.length_c   1.000
_cell.angle_alpha   90.00
_cell.angle_beta   90.00
_cell.angle_gamma   90.00
#
_symmetry.space_group_name_H-M   'P 1'
#
loop_
_entity.id
_entity.type
_entity.pdbx_description
1 polymer ?
#
loop_
_entity_poly.entity_id
_entity_poly.type
_entity_poly.pdbx_seq_one_letter_code
_entity_poly.pdbx_strand_id
1 'polypeptide(L)'
;MKLILTVITLALLTVSPAKGEVLAKKKTIEPVAVDSLQQLLQAGDSCMQQFNTFEALQYFQRAYDLAKIRSQERAKEKLDLPLERLEKLPKEKQNEIIERLKHSAEQSAIVDCRVQMKLADCYYKRANYHQSAELLKKIPEDSLSHEAFRQLALSYHKQGDLDSYIYWGTQLVKRYPMDGEVVANLTLAYAQKNQPEIGLKYGLNYSLKDMHNILVNRAIADAMFLKRDFTAAAIWYQGLMEQGDSTFNTIYSAGMCYSQIQDLKRAYKYLQLAMIKSGMQHFGCAYRLGIVCNDLHSYDEGLSYLDLALEIQKPDTAIMKAITLSQGEAYYLTKQYDKAVEAWKRHLDYNPSSVATYYNIANAYYYFLNEQKQSRAYLEMFLQLARKEEKPTPQLKDMIEKAEAFLRTTKSGSKSSSKRK
;
A
#
# COMPACT_ATOMS: atom_id res chain seq x y z
N MET A 1 3.63 -10.49 52.07
CA MET A 1 2.23 -10.43 51.60
C MET A 1 1.82 -9.05 51.08
N LYS A 2 1.98 -7.94 51.82
CA LYS A 2 1.70 -6.59 51.30
C LYS A 2 2.47 -6.28 49.99
N LEU A 3 3.74 -6.73 49.87
CA LEU A 3 4.56 -6.55 48.69
C LEU A 3 4.02 -7.30 47.47
N ILE A 4 3.47 -8.50 47.62
CA ILE A 4 2.94 -9.33 46.52
C ILE A 4 1.62 -8.72 46.01
N LEU A 5 0.74 -8.22 46.88
CA LEU A 5 -0.48 -7.52 46.45
C LEU A 5 -0.18 -6.19 45.75
N THR A 6 0.86 -5.46 46.20
CA THR A 6 1.30 -4.21 45.57
C THR A 6 1.90 -4.46 44.18
N VAL A 7 2.60 -5.57 44.02
CA VAL A 7 3.16 -5.98 42.67
C VAL A 7 2.04 -6.39 41.72
N ILE A 8 1.01 -7.05 42.19
CA ILE A 8 -0.15 -7.45 41.38
C ILE A 8 -0.98 -6.23 40.95
N THR A 9 -1.19 -5.26 41.83
CA THR A 9 -1.84 -3.99 41.47
C THR A 9 -0.98 -3.14 40.55
N LEU A 10 0.35 -3.20 40.67
CA LEU A 10 1.29 -2.51 39.74
C LEU A 10 1.33 -3.17 38.35
N ALA A 11 1.27 -4.49 38.26
CA ALA A 11 1.28 -5.22 36.98
C ALA A 11 0.00 -4.99 36.16
N LEU A 12 -1.14 -4.76 36.80
CA LEU A 12 -2.40 -4.36 36.13
C LEU A 12 -2.43 -2.88 35.73
N LEU A 13 -1.49 -2.06 36.23
CA LEU A 13 -1.40 -0.62 35.95
C LEU A 13 -0.32 -0.26 34.91
N THR A 14 0.58 -1.18 34.57
CA THR A 14 1.70 -0.90 33.63
C THR A 14 1.39 -1.38 32.21
N VAL A 15 0.29 -0.91 31.63
CA VAL A 15 0.22 -0.73 30.18
C VAL A 15 0.48 0.76 29.92
N SER A 16 1.76 1.08 29.74
CA SER A 16 2.21 2.44 29.45
C SER A 16 1.64 2.92 28.12
N PRO A 17 1.05 4.11 28.03
CA PRO A 17 0.67 4.68 26.75
C PRO A 17 1.94 5.09 25.98
N ALA A 18 2.11 4.57 24.78
CA ALA A 18 3.10 5.06 23.85
C ALA A 18 2.89 6.56 23.61
N LYS A 19 3.90 7.36 23.92
CA LYS A 19 3.95 8.80 23.64
C LYS A 19 3.97 9.00 22.13
N GLY A 20 2.85 9.44 21.57
CA GLY A 20 2.76 10.08 20.28
C GLY A 20 2.30 11.52 20.52
N GLU A 21 3.24 12.44 20.63
CA GLU A 21 2.94 13.87 20.68
C GLU A 21 2.42 14.33 19.31
N VAL A 22 1.11 14.61 19.24
CA VAL A 22 0.57 15.51 18.22
C VAL A 22 0.07 16.74 18.96
N LEU A 23 0.78 17.86 18.76
CA LEU A 23 0.37 19.17 19.21
C LEU A 23 -0.97 19.57 18.56
N ALA A 24 -2.08 19.34 19.25
CA ALA A 24 -3.37 19.93 18.95
C ALA A 24 -3.67 21.01 19.98
N LYS A 25 -3.89 22.24 19.51
CA LYS A 25 -4.28 23.40 20.29
C LYS A 25 -5.45 23.05 21.23
N LYS A 26 -5.22 23.20 22.53
CA LYS A 26 -6.25 23.13 23.57
C LYS A 26 -7.33 24.20 23.29
N LYS A 27 -8.48 23.79 22.77
CA LYS A 27 -9.74 24.48 23.07
C LYS A 27 -10.16 23.98 24.45
N THR A 28 -10.25 24.88 25.40
CA THR A 28 -10.88 24.67 26.70
C THR A 28 -12.32 24.22 26.47
N ILE A 29 -12.57 22.93 26.69
CA ILE A 29 -13.92 22.38 26.72
C ILE A 29 -14.39 22.49 28.16
N GLU A 30 -15.49 23.19 28.38
CA GLU A 30 -16.19 23.27 29.65
C GLU A 30 -16.53 21.83 30.15
N PRO A 31 -16.62 21.60 31.48
CA PRO A 31 -16.93 20.29 32.00
C PRO A 31 -18.39 19.94 31.63
N VAL A 32 -18.54 19.20 30.54
CA VAL A 32 -19.82 18.59 30.16
C VAL A 32 -20.19 17.57 31.22
N ALA A 33 -21.45 17.62 31.68
CA ALA A 33 -22.08 16.65 32.58
C ALA A 33 -21.62 15.22 32.26
N VAL A 34 -21.43 14.39 33.32
CA VAL A 34 -20.94 13.01 33.20
C VAL A 34 -21.89 12.22 32.30
N ASP A 35 -21.60 12.20 31.00
CA ASP A 35 -22.36 11.42 30.06
C ASP A 35 -22.35 9.95 30.49
N SER A 36 -23.52 9.33 30.55
CA SER A 36 -23.59 7.90 30.81
C SER A 36 -22.91 7.15 29.65
N LEU A 37 -22.29 6.00 29.89
CA LEU A 37 -21.70 5.15 28.86
C LEU A 37 -22.70 4.92 27.71
N GLN A 38 -23.95 4.76 28.01
CA GLN A 38 -25.02 4.53 27.04
C GLN A 38 -25.28 5.77 26.17
N GLN A 39 -25.22 6.97 26.72
CA GLN A 39 -25.37 8.23 25.94
C GLN A 39 -24.21 8.42 24.97
N LEU A 40 -22.96 8.15 25.39
CA LEU A 40 -21.80 8.22 24.53
C LEU A 40 -21.90 7.23 23.37
N LEU A 41 -22.36 5.99 23.64
CA LEU A 41 -22.55 4.99 22.58
C LEU A 41 -23.65 5.40 21.60
N GLN A 42 -24.77 5.93 22.09
CA GLN A 42 -25.88 6.43 21.25
C GLN A 42 -25.46 7.61 20.37
N ALA A 43 -24.72 8.57 20.94
CA ALA A 43 -24.18 9.71 20.20
C ALA A 43 -23.21 9.25 19.09
N GLY A 44 -22.30 8.32 19.42
CA GLY A 44 -21.40 7.72 18.45
C GLY A 44 -22.14 6.98 17.33
N ASP A 45 -23.16 6.18 17.66
CA ASP A 45 -23.98 5.46 16.68
C ASP A 45 -24.73 6.43 15.75
N SER A 46 -25.30 7.52 16.30
CA SER A 46 -25.95 8.56 15.51
C SER A 46 -24.99 9.22 14.51
N CYS A 47 -23.77 9.53 14.95
CA CYS A 47 -22.72 10.06 14.06
C CYS A 47 -22.34 9.05 12.98
N MET A 48 -22.25 7.76 13.32
CA MET A 48 -21.95 6.70 12.33
C MET A 48 -23.04 6.56 11.26
N GLN A 49 -24.31 6.69 11.64
CA GLN A 49 -25.44 6.69 10.69
C GLN A 49 -25.39 7.87 9.74
N GLN A 50 -24.85 9.00 10.18
CA GLN A 50 -24.65 10.21 9.38
C GLN A 50 -23.30 10.20 8.60
N PHE A 51 -22.57 9.09 8.59
CA PHE A 51 -21.24 8.96 8.04
C PHE A 51 -20.18 9.91 8.65
N ASN A 52 -20.46 10.53 9.78
CA ASN A 52 -19.53 11.40 10.51
C ASN A 52 -18.62 10.56 11.42
N THR A 53 -17.68 9.84 10.83
CA THR A 53 -16.75 8.96 11.54
C THR A 53 -15.76 9.75 12.43
N PHE A 54 -15.57 11.06 12.21
CA PHE A 54 -14.69 11.89 13.02
C PHE A 54 -15.26 12.14 14.42
N GLU A 55 -16.50 12.57 14.49
CA GLU A 55 -17.20 12.74 15.77
C GLU A 55 -17.50 11.41 16.43
N ALA A 56 -17.94 10.41 15.68
CA ALA A 56 -18.16 9.06 16.19
C ALA A 56 -16.94 8.53 16.93
N LEU A 57 -15.73 8.72 16.36
CA LEU A 57 -14.50 8.29 17.01
C LEU A 57 -14.29 8.95 18.38
N GLN A 58 -14.60 10.24 18.54
CA GLN A 58 -14.46 10.94 19.80
C GLN A 58 -15.42 10.38 20.86
N TYR A 59 -16.67 10.12 20.51
CA TYR A 59 -17.65 9.54 21.39
C TYR A 59 -17.28 8.11 21.80
N PHE A 60 -16.91 7.26 20.84
CA PHE A 60 -16.52 5.88 21.14
C PHE A 60 -15.20 5.79 21.92
N GLN A 61 -14.24 6.69 21.68
CA GLN A 61 -13.01 6.75 22.47
C GLN A 61 -13.32 7.12 23.93
N ARG A 62 -14.15 8.15 24.17
CA ARG A 62 -14.59 8.52 25.53
C ARG A 62 -15.35 7.38 26.20
N ALA A 63 -16.22 6.69 25.45
CA ALA A 63 -16.94 5.52 25.96
C ALA A 63 -15.98 4.39 26.37
N TYR A 64 -14.96 4.14 25.55
CA TYR A 64 -13.94 3.12 25.82
C TYR A 64 -13.10 3.46 27.05
N ASP A 65 -12.67 4.70 27.18
CA ASP A 65 -11.89 5.16 28.33
C ASP A 65 -12.71 5.06 29.62
N LEU A 66 -13.98 5.44 29.60
CA LEU A 66 -14.90 5.27 30.72
C LEU A 66 -15.13 3.79 31.10
N ALA A 67 -15.35 2.95 30.09
CA ALA A 67 -15.52 1.51 30.30
C ALA A 67 -14.24 0.86 30.85
N LYS A 68 -13.08 1.31 30.43
CA LYS A 68 -11.76 0.87 30.91
C LYS A 68 -11.58 1.25 32.42
N ILE A 69 -11.89 2.49 32.80
CA ILE A 69 -11.83 2.93 34.20
C ILE A 69 -12.74 2.06 35.06
N ARG A 70 -14.00 1.88 34.65
CA ARG A 70 -14.96 1.03 35.38
C ARG A 70 -14.51 -0.43 35.48
N SER A 71 -13.86 -0.98 34.46
CA SER A 71 -13.35 -2.35 34.53
C SER A 71 -12.19 -2.47 35.51
N GLN A 72 -11.31 -1.47 35.57
CA GLN A 72 -10.20 -1.42 36.53
C GLN A 72 -10.69 -1.26 37.98
N GLU A 73 -11.72 -0.44 38.21
CA GLU A 73 -12.37 -0.28 39.53
C GLU A 73 -12.97 -1.62 39.99
N ARG A 74 -13.74 -2.29 39.12
CA ARG A 74 -14.30 -3.62 39.43
C ARG A 74 -13.22 -4.66 39.73
N ALA A 75 -12.11 -4.63 39.02
CA ALA A 75 -10.98 -5.53 39.27
C ALA A 75 -10.30 -5.24 40.61
N LYS A 76 -10.18 -3.97 41.01
CA LYS A 76 -9.65 -3.56 42.31
C LYS A 76 -10.57 -4.01 43.46
N GLU A 77 -11.88 -3.79 43.33
CA GLU A 77 -12.87 -4.25 44.31
C GLU A 77 -12.81 -5.76 44.56
N LYS A 78 -12.54 -6.56 43.50
CA LYS A 78 -12.39 -8.02 43.62
C LYS A 78 -11.11 -8.43 44.36
N LEU A 79 -10.08 -7.59 44.32
CA LEU A 79 -8.81 -7.82 45.03
C LEU A 79 -8.80 -7.27 46.45
N ASP A 80 -9.78 -6.42 46.81
CA ASP A 80 -9.88 -5.79 48.14
C ASP A 80 -10.51 -6.77 49.14
N LEU A 81 -9.67 -7.66 49.65
CA LEU A 81 -10.05 -8.62 50.69
C LEU A 81 -9.41 -8.24 52.01
N PRO A 82 -10.12 -8.44 53.14
CA PRO A 82 -9.55 -8.27 54.46
C PRO A 82 -8.41 -9.29 54.67
N LEU A 83 -7.18 -8.82 54.55
CA LEU A 83 -5.94 -9.60 54.71
C LEU A 83 -5.91 -10.41 56.01
N GLU A 84 -6.52 -9.89 57.10
CA GLU A 84 -6.63 -10.55 58.39
C GLU A 84 -7.37 -11.91 58.36
N ARG A 85 -8.28 -12.11 57.39
CA ARG A 85 -8.99 -13.39 57.23
C ARG A 85 -8.15 -14.42 56.47
N LEU A 86 -7.32 -13.96 55.55
CA LEU A 86 -6.41 -14.81 54.77
C LEU A 86 -5.25 -15.35 55.62
N GLU A 87 -4.69 -14.52 56.49
CA GLU A 87 -3.55 -14.89 57.35
C GLU A 87 -3.86 -16.03 58.33
N LYS A 88 -5.14 -16.24 58.66
CA LYS A 88 -5.59 -17.32 59.55
C LYS A 88 -5.75 -18.69 58.86
N LEU A 89 -5.60 -18.77 57.55
CA LEU A 89 -5.78 -20.02 56.80
C LEU A 89 -4.43 -20.74 56.53
N PRO A 90 -4.44 -22.07 56.33
CA PRO A 90 -3.25 -22.82 55.87
C PRO A 90 -2.71 -22.26 54.55
N LYS A 91 -1.39 -22.27 54.38
CA LYS A 91 -0.73 -21.68 53.20
C LYS A 91 -1.26 -22.18 51.85
N GLU A 92 -1.61 -23.46 51.75
CA GLU A 92 -2.22 -24.02 50.54
C GLU A 92 -3.57 -23.39 50.20
N LYS A 93 -4.43 -23.21 51.20
CA LYS A 93 -5.73 -22.53 51.03
C LYS A 93 -5.58 -21.04 50.74
N GLN A 94 -4.54 -20.40 51.30
CA GLN A 94 -4.21 -19.01 50.97
C GLN A 94 -3.89 -18.87 49.48
N ASN A 95 -3.03 -19.74 48.95
CA ASN A 95 -2.61 -19.71 47.53
C ASN A 95 -3.80 -19.99 46.60
N GLU A 96 -4.63 -20.97 46.92
CA GLU A 96 -5.85 -21.27 46.15
C GLU A 96 -6.81 -20.08 46.07
N ILE A 97 -7.04 -19.42 47.18
CA ILE A 97 -7.89 -18.21 47.24
C ILE A 97 -7.27 -17.07 46.45
N ILE A 98 -5.97 -16.84 46.60
CA ILE A 98 -5.23 -15.80 45.82
C ILE A 98 -5.34 -16.03 44.33
N GLU A 99 -5.15 -17.26 43.86
CA GLU A 99 -5.26 -17.58 42.43
C GLU A 99 -6.70 -17.43 41.91
N ARG A 100 -7.70 -17.84 42.66
CA ARG A 100 -9.13 -17.59 42.33
C ARG A 100 -9.44 -16.11 42.23
N LEU A 101 -8.90 -15.30 43.13
CA LEU A 101 -9.12 -13.84 43.14
C LEU A 101 -8.40 -13.16 41.99
N LYS A 102 -7.16 -13.57 41.68
CA LYS A 102 -6.46 -13.07 40.49
C LYS A 102 -7.28 -13.34 39.25
N HIS A 103 -7.71 -14.58 39.07
CA HIS A 103 -8.52 -14.96 37.91
C HIS A 103 -9.84 -14.17 37.83
N SER A 104 -10.52 -13.98 38.96
CA SER A 104 -11.75 -13.18 39.04
C SER A 104 -11.51 -11.70 38.74
N ALA A 105 -10.37 -11.14 39.20
CA ALA A 105 -9.98 -9.77 38.94
C ALA A 105 -9.59 -9.58 37.45
N GLU A 106 -8.85 -10.52 36.86
CA GLU A 106 -8.50 -10.53 35.44
C GLU A 106 -9.77 -10.53 34.58
N GLN A 107 -10.74 -11.40 34.87
CA GLN A 107 -12.03 -11.40 34.18
C GLN A 107 -12.81 -10.08 34.35
N SER A 108 -12.75 -9.48 35.54
CA SER A 108 -13.43 -8.20 35.84
C SER A 108 -12.73 -7.00 35.16
N ALA A 109 -11.45 -7.12 34.85
CA ALA A 109 -10.67 -6.11 34.14
C ALA A 109 -10.96 -6.05 32.64
N ILE A 110 -11.70 -7.04 32.09
CA ILE A 110 -12.08 -7.03 30.68
C ILE A 110 -13.02 -5.85 30.44
N VAL A 111 -12.65 -5.02 29.46
CA VAL A 111 -13.49 -3.90 29.01
C VAL A 111 -14.74 -4.43 28.31
N ASP A 112 -15.87 -3.75 28.42
CA ASP A 112 -17.11 -4.13 27.73
C ASP A 112 -16.85 -4.37 26.23
N CYS A 113 -17.05 -5.61 25.79
CA CYS A 113 -16.78 -6.05 24.41
C CYS A 113 -17.58 -5.25 23.39
N ARG A 114 -18.80 -4.78 23.73
CA ARG A 114 -19.63 -3.97 22.82
C ARG A 114 -18.97 -2.62 22.54
N VAL A 115 -18.40 -1.99 23.57
CA VAL A 115 -17.69 -0.71 23.44
C VAL A 115 -16.43 -0.89 22.59
N GLN A 116 -15.67 -1.97 22.84
CA GLN A 116 -14.49 -2.30 22.04
C GLN A 116 -14.84 -2.52 20.57
N MET A 117 -15.90 -3.30 20.28
CA MET A 117 -16.33 -3.57 18.91
C MET A 117 -16.78 -2.31 18.18
N LYS A 118 -17.52 -1.40 18.85
CA LYS A 118 -17.94 -0.12 18.23
C LYS A 118 -16.78 0.81 17.93
N LEU A 119 -15.82 0.91 18.83
CA LEU A 119 -14.61 1.69 18.60
C LEU A 119 -13.77 1.08 17.48
N ALA A 120 -13.65 -0.24 17.46
CA ALA A 120 -12.92 -0.96 16.40
C ALA A 120 -13.60 -0.81 15.03
N ASP A 121 -14.93 -0.87 14.94
CA ASP A 121 -15.70 -0.60 13.72
C ASP A 121 -15.44 0.82 13.19
N CYS A 122 -15.42 1.80 14.07
CA CYS A 122 -15.12 3.17 13.72
C CYS A 122 -13.68 3.30 13.15
N TYR A 123 -12.69 2.67 13.78
CA TYR A 123 -11.32 2.63 13.24
C TYR A 123 -11.26 1.92 11.89
N TYR A 124 -11.95 0.78 11.73
CA TYR A 124 -12.00 0.03 10.48
C TYR A 124 -12.55 0.88 9.33
N LYS A 125 -13.69 1.56 9.54
CA LYS A 125 -14.32 2.46 8.55
C LYS A 125 -13.45 3.67 8.19
N ARG A 126 -12.54 4.05 9.07
CA ARG A 126 -11.53 5.10 8.85
C ARG A 126 -10.23 4.56 8.24
N ALA A 127 -10.21 3.32 7.78
CA ALA A 127 -9.03 2.62 7.27
C ALA A 127 -7.86 2.52 8.26
N ASN A 128 -8.11 2.72 9.56
CA ASN A 128 -7.12 2.48 10.61
C ASN A 128 -7.19 1.01 11.06
N TYR A 129 -6.79 0.13 10.17
CA TYR A 129 -6.90 -1.32 10.34
C TYR A 129 -6.06 -1.85 11.50
N HIS A 130 -4.89 -1.23 11.76
CA HIS A 130 -4.04 -1.63 12.87
C HIS A 130 -4.75 -1.43 14.22
N GLN A 131 -5.31 -0.25 14.48
CA GLN A 131 -6.02 0.02 15.74
C GLN A 131 -7.28 -0.83 15.88
N SER A 132 -8.00 -1.07 14.79
CA SER A 132 -9.15 -1.96 14.77
C SER A 132 -8.76 -3.38 15.19
N ALA A 133 -7.74 -3.97 14.58
CA ALA A 133 -7.25 -5.30 14.91
C ALA A 133 -6.76 -5.41 16.37
N GLU A 134 -5.99 -4.41 16.84
CA GLU A 134 -5.47 -4.36 18.23
C GLU A 134 -6.57 -4.31 19.31
N LEU A 135 -7.71 -3.73 18.98
CA LEU A 135 -8.87 -3.74 19.88
C LEU A 135 -9.59 -5.10 19.82
N LEU A 136 -9.86 -5.60 18.61
CA LEU A 136 -10.67 -6.81 18.44
C LEU A 136 -9.97 -8.06 18.94
N LYS A 137 -8.65 -8.20 18.75
CA LYS A 137 -7.91 -9.37 19.22
C LYS A 137 -7.88 -9.53 20.75
N LYS A 138 -8.23 -8.48 21.51
CA LYS A 138 -8.33 -8.52 22.98
C LYS A 138 -9.67 -9.08 23.46
N ILE A 139 -10.63 -9.21 22.56
CA ILE A 139 -11.95 -9.74 22.86
C ILE A 139 -11.88 -11.27 22.73
N PRO A 140 -12.41 -12.03 23.70
CA PRO A 140 -12.52 -13.48 23.56
C PRO A 140 -13.26 -13.85 22.26
N GLU A 141 -12.78 -14.85 21.52
CA GLU A 141 -13.35 -15.23 20.22
C GLU A 141 -14.86 -15.49 20.30
N ASP A 142 -15.32 -16.16 21.36
CA ASP A 142 -16.75 -16.47 21.57
C ASP A 142 -17.62 -15.23 21.80
N SER A 143 -17.01 -14.12 22.18
CA SER A 143 -17.68 -12.84 22.43
C SER A 143 -17.68 -11.92 21.21
N LEU A 144 -16.92 -12.27 20.15
CA LEU A 144 -16.91 -11.52 18.90
C LEU A 144 -18.21 -11.78 18.12
N SER A 145 -18.87 -10.68 17.71
CA SER A 145 -19.92 -10.78 16.70
C SER A 145 -19.35 -11.21 15.36
N HIS A 146 -20.17 -11.77 14.47
CA HIS A 146 -19.73 -12.14 13.11
C HIS A 146 -19.01 -10.97 12.41
N GLU A 147 -19.62 -9.79 12.43
CA GLU A 147 -19.05 -8.59 11.80
C GLU A 147 -17.72 -8.17 12.43
N ALA A 148 -17.62 -8.17 13.76
CA ALA A 148 -16.37 -7.82 14.43
C ALA A 148 -15.25 -8.83 14.14
N PHE A 149 -15.58 -10.13 14.12
CA PHE A 149 -14.63 -11.18 13.77
C PHE A 149 -14.16 -11.05 12.31
N ARG A 150 -15.08 -10.75 11.41
CA ARG A 150 -14.80 -10.47 10.01
C ARG A 150 -13.88 -9.24 9.85
N GLN A 151 -14.16 -8.16 10.55
CA GLN A 151 -13.32 -6.96 10.57
C GLN A 151 -11.92 -7.25 11.12
N LEU A 152 -11.77 -8.10 12.13
CA LEU A 152 -10.47 -8.53 12.65
C LEU A 152 -9.65 -9.23 11.58
N ALA A 153 -10.21 -10.22 10.91
CA ALA A 153 -9.52 -10.94 9.84
C ALA A 153 -9.19 -10.00 8.67
N LEU A 154 -10.17 -9.24 8.18
CA LEU A 154 -9.95 -8.31 7.06
C LEU A 154 -9.00 -7.16 7.40
N SER A 155 -8.91 -6.74 8.66
CA SER A 155 -7.93 -5.74 9.08
C SER A 155 -6.49 -6.22 8.83
N TYR A 156 -6.17 -7.47 9.15
CA TYR A 156 -4.86 -8.06 8.86
C TYR A 156 -4.64 -8.20 7.34
N HIS A 157 -5.66 -8.60 6.59
CA HIS A 157 -5.59 -8.66 5.13
C HIS A 157 -5.27 -7.28 4.52
N LYS A 158 -5.94 -6.21 4.97
CA LYS A 158 -5.70 -4.83 4.51
C LYS A 158 -4.33 -4.29 4.90
N GLN A 159 -3.71 -4.82 5.95
CA GLN A 159 -2.34 -4.51 6.36
C GLN A 159 -1.28 -5.33 5.59
N GLY A 160 -1.68 -6.31 4.80
CA GLY A 160 -0.76 -7.23 4.11
C GLY A 160 -0.15 -8.31 5.03
N ASP A 161 -0.62 -8.43 6.28
CA ASP A 161 -0.21 -9.48 7.20
C ASP A 161 -0.97 -10.77 6.89
N LEU A 162 -0.45 -11.52 5.93
CA LEU A 162 -1.08 -12.75 5.46
C LEU A 162 -1.11 -13.86 6.52
N ASP A 163 -0.12 -13.92 7.43
CA ASP A 163 -0.05 -14.97 8.44
C ASP A 163 -1.16 -14.79 9.49
N SER A 164 -1.30 -13.58 10.03
CA SER A 164 -2.39 -13.25 10.94
C SER A 164 -3.76 -13.36 10.24
N TYR A 165 -3.84 -12.95 8.97
CA TYR A 165 -5.07 -13.09 8.20
C TYR A 165 -5.48 -14.56 8.03
N ILE A 166 -4.55 -15.44 7.65
CA ILE A 166 -4.81 -16.88 7.52
C ILE A 166 -5.28 -17.47 8.84
N TYR A 167 -4.64 -17.11 9.96
CA TYR A 167 -5.06 -17.57 11.28
C TYR A 167 -6.51 -17.17 11.58
N TRP A 168 -6.80 -15.87 11.59
CA TRP A 168 -8.12 -15.35 11.95
C TRP A 168 -9.21 -15.70 10.91
N GLY A 169 -8.87 -15.66 9.64
CA GLY A 169 -9.78 -16.05 8.57
C GLY A 169 -10.17 -17.52 8.64
N THR A 170 -9.22 -18.40 8.99
CA THR A 170 -9.49 -19.83 9.19
C THR A 170 -10.43 -20.07 10.38
N GLN A 171 -10.23 -19.39 11.52
CA GLN A 171 -11.15 -19.49 12.65
C GLN A 171 -12.54 -18.96 12.31
N LEU A 172 -12.61 -17.84 11.58
CA LEU A 172 -13.87 -17.27 11.15
C LEU A 172 -14.64 -18.22 10.24
N VAL A 173 -13.99 -18.79 9.20
CA VAL A 173 -14.63 -19.69 8.25
C VAL A 173 -15.10 -21.00 8.90
N LYS A 174 -14.43 -21.49 9.96
CA LYS A 174 -14.93 -22.61 10.76
C LYS A 174 -16.30 -22.31 11.38
N ARG A 175 -16.49 -21.09 11.87
CA ARG A 175 -17.72 -20.66 12.52
C ARG A 175 -18.77 -20.13 11.54
N TYR A 176 -18.31 -19.44 10.49
CA TYR A 176 -19.14 -18.81 9.44
C TYR A 176 -18.69 -19.22 8.04
N PRO A 177 -18.98 -20.48 7.63
CA PRO A 177 -18.43 -21.04 6.40
C PRO A 177 -18.98 -20.41 5.11
N MET A 178 -20.00 -19.55 5.22
CA MET A 178 -20.64 -18.87 4.09
C MET A 178 -20.25 -17.38 3.99
N ASP A 179 -19.18 -16.94 4.66
CA ASP A 179 -18.61 -15.61 4.42
C ASP A 179 -17.75 -15.62 3.14
N GLY A 180 -18.39 -15.32 2.01
CA GLY A 180 -17.78 -15.45 0.69
C GLY A 180 -16.56 -14.55 0.49
N GLU A 181 -16.54 -13.34 1.07
CA GLU A 181 -15.37 -12.45 0.96
C GLU A 181 -14.16 -12.99 1.71
N VAL A 182 -14.38 -13.48 2.94
CA VAL A 182 -13.29 -14.07 3.72
C VAL A 182 -12.80 -15.36 3.09
N VAL A 183 -13.69 -16.20 2.58
CA VAL A 183 -13.32 -17.45 1.86
C VAL A 183 -12.51 -17.12 0.60
N ALA A 184 -12.94 -16.16 -0.20
CA ALA A 184 -12.22 -15.73 -1.41
C ALA A 184 -10.81 -15.26 -1.08
N ASN A 185 -10.69 -14.33 -0.14
CA ASN A 185 -9.39 -13.79 0.29
C ASN A 185 -8.51 -14.88 0.94
N LEU A 186 -9.09 -15.82 1.70
CA LEU A 186 -8.35 -16.94 2.32
C LEU A 186 -7.81 -17.90 1.24
N THR A 187 -8.61 -18.18 0.21
CA THR A 187 -8.19 -18.98 -0.95
C THR A 187 -6.94 -18.36 -1.61
N LEU A 188 -6.95 -17.05 -1.84
CA LEU A 188 -5.83 -16.34 -2.44
C LEU A 188 -4.63 -16.20 -1.49
N ALA A 189 -4.85 -15.96 -0.20
CA ALA A 189 -3.78 -15.83 0.77
C ALA A 189 -2.93 -17.11 0.87
N TYR A 190 -3.57 -18.27 0.89
CA TYR A 190 -2.85 -19.55 0.83
C TYR A 190 -2.12 -19.74 -0.49
N ALA A 191 -2.70 -19.36 -1.63
CA ALA A 191 -2.04 -19.45 -2.92
C ALA A 191 -0.80 -18.54 -2.99
N GLN A 192 -0.87 -17.32 -2.46
CA GLN A 192 0.26 -16.39 -2.34
C GLN A 192 1.38 -16.92 -1.43
N LYS A 193 1.02 -17.70 -0.41
CA LYS A 193 1.99 -18.41 0.46
C LYS A 193 2.50 -19.73 -0.16
N ASN A 194 2.28 -19.93 -1.46
CA ASN A 194 2.66 -21.15 -2.19
C ASN A 194 2.02 -22.45 -1.64
N GLN A 195 0.80 -22.33 -1.12
CA GLN A 195 -0.01 -23.43 -0.60
C GLN A 195 -1.41 -23.47 -1.24
N PRO A 196 -1.49 -23.41 -2.58
CA PRO A 196 -2.78 -23.25 -3.28
C PRO A 196 -3.78 -24.38 -3.00
N GLU A 197 -3.30 -25.61 -2.76
CA GLU A 197 -4.16 -26.77 -2.46
C GLU A 197 -4.98 -26.55 -1.17
N ILE A 198 -4.40 -25.92 -0.16
CA ILE A 198 -5.11 -25.64 1.10
C ILE A 198 -6.19 -24.57 0.83
N GLY A 199 -5.81 -23.48 0.17
CA GLY A 199 -6.73 -22.40 -0.18
C GLY A 199 -7.90 -22.89 -1.04
N LEU A 200 -7.60 -23.67 -2.07
CA LEU A 200 -8.61 -24.26 -2.97
C LEU A 200 -9.64 -25.11 -2.24
N LYS A 201 -9.29 -25.83 -1.16
CA LYS A 201 -10.28 -26.57 -0.37
C LYS A 201 -11.36 -25.65 0.21
N TYR A 202 -11.00 -24.45 0.68
CA TYR A 202 -11.97 -23.47 1.19
C TYR A 202 -12.87 -22.95 0.07
N GLY A 203 -12.28 -22.49 -1.02
CA GLY A 203 -13.02 -21.96 -2.17
C GLY A 203 -13.97 -23.00 -2.78
N LEU A 204 -13.47 -24.21 -3.09
CA LEU A 204 -14.27 -25.28 -3.68
C LEU A 204 -15.41 -25.74 -2.76
N ASN A 205 -15.14 -25.89 -1.45
CA ASN A 205 -16.19 -26.25 -0.49
C ASN A 205 -17.30 -25.19 -0.39
N TYR A 206 -16.95 -23.91 -0.53
CA TYR A 206 -17.93 -22.84 -0.62
C TYR A 206 -18.72 -22.93 -1.91
N SER A 207 -18.05 -23.05 -3.07
CA SER A 207 -18.67 -23.11 -4.40
C SER A 207 -19.64 -24.26 -4.56
N LEU A 208 -19.45 -25.38 -3.86
CA LEU A 208 -20.43 -26.49 -3.81
C LEU A 208 -21.78 -26.08 -3.22
N LYS A 209 -21.82 -25.03 -2.40
CA LYS A 209 -23.05 -24.53 -1.74
C LYS A 209 -23.62 -23.29 -2.43
N ASP A 210 -22.74 -22.45 -2.97
CA ASP A 210 -23.08 -21.23 -3.70
C ASP A 210 -22.17 -21.09 -4.92
N MET A 211 -22.59 -21.69 -6.04
CA MET A 211 -21.83 -21.70 -7.31
C MET A 211 -21.94 -20.38 -8.08
N HIS A 212 -22.73 -19.41 -7.61
CA HIS A 212 -22.90 -18.12 -8.28
C HIS A 212 -22.09 -16.98 -7.61
N ASN A 213 -21.34 -17.26 -6.57
CA ASN A 213 -20.52 -16.25 -5.90
C ASN A 213 -19.29 -15.89 -6.74
N ILE A 214 -19.39 -14.77 -7.46
CA ILE A 214 -18.34 -14.29 -8.38
C ILE A 214 -16.99 -14.08 -7.65
N LEU A 215 -16.99 -13.59 -6.40
CA LEU A 215 -15.76 -13.34 -5.65
C LEU A 215 -15.01 -14.64 -5.36
N VAL A 216 -15.73 -15.67 -4.89
CA VAL A 216 -15.14 -16.97 -4.57
C VAL A 216 -14.71 -17.70 -5.84
N ASN A 217 -15.54 -17.69 -6.88
CA ASN A 217 -15.20 -18.32 -8.16
C ASN A 217 -13.97 -17.69 -8.80
N ARG A 218 -13.83 -16.36 -8.72
CA ARG A 218 -12.63 -15.66 -9.18
C ARG A 218 -11.39 -16.04 -8.35
N ALA A 219 -11.52 -16.11 -7.02
CA ALA A 219 -10.43 -16.54 -6.17
C ALA A 219 -9.97 -17.98 -6.46
N ILE A 220 -10.91 -18.88 -6.80
CA ILE A 220 -10.57 -20.24 -7.25
C ILE A 220 -9.82 -20.19 -8.58
N ALA A 221 -10.31 -19.42 -9.56
CA ALA A 221 -9.64 -19.29 -10.87
C ALA A 221 -8.21 -18.73 -10.71
N ASP A 222 -8.04 -17.68 -9.92
CA ASP A 222 -6.75 -17.05 -9.64
C ASP A 222 -5.80 -17.99 -8.88
N ALA A 223 -6.30 -18.77 -7.92
CA ALA A 223 -5.51 -19.77 -7.20
C ALA A 223 -5.08 -20.94 -8.12
N MET A 224 -5.94 -21.38 -9.04
CA MET A 224 -5.59 -22.37 -10.08
C MET A 224 -4.52 -21.80 -11.02
N PHE A 225 -4.65 -20.54 -11.42
CA PHE A 225 -3.64 -19.83 -12.23
C PHE A 225 -2.28 -19.77 -11.53
N LEU A 226 -2.24 -19.38 -10.26
CA LEU A 226 -1.02 -19.35 -9.45
C LEU A 226 -0.40 -20.74 -9.28
N LYS A 227 -1.24 -21.76 -9.16
CA LYS A 227 -0.81 -23.16 -9.14
C LYS A 227 -0.26 -23.64 -10.49
N ARG A 228 -0.40 -22.86 -11.56
CA ARG A 228 -0.12 -23.19 -12.97
C ARG A 228 -1.01 -24.29 -13.56
N ASP A 229 -2.15 -24.55 -12.96
CA ASP A 229 -3.19 -25.39 -13.55
C ASP A 229 -4.03 -24.54 -14.51
N PHE A 230 -3.42 -24.18 -15.65
CA PHE A 230 -4.02 -23.25 -16.60
C PHE A 230 -5.28 -23.80 -17.25
N THR A 231 -5.40 -25.12 -17.35
CA THR A 231 -6.61 -25.76 -17.90
C THR A 231 -7.79 -25.56 -16.96
N ALA A 232 -7.64 -25.88 -15.69
CA ALA A 232 -8.68 -25.65 -14.69
C ALA A 232 -8.99 -24.16 -14.53
N ALA A 233 -7.97 -23.30 -14.48
CA ALA A 233 -8.15 -21.86 -14.40
C ALA A 233 -8.97 -21.30 -15.57
N ALA A 234 -8.69 -21.74 -16.81
CA ALA A 234 -9.43 -21.32 -18.00
C ALA A 234 -10.93 -21.66 -17.92
N ILE A 235 -11.27 -22.85 -17.40
CA ILE A 235 -12.65 -23.28 -17.19
C ILE A 235 -13.36 -22.36 -16.19
N TRP A 236 -12.71 -22.06 -15.06
CA TRP A 236 -13.28 -21.18 -14.06
C TRP A 236 -13.45 -19.73 -14.57
N TYR A 237 -12.47 -19.19 -15.30
CA TYR A 237 -12.60 -17.85 -15.90
C TYR A 237 -13.70 -17.81 -16.96
N GLN A 238 -13.86 -18.88 -17.77
CA GLN A 238 -14.97 -18.97 -18.71
C GLN A 238 -16.31 -18.99 -17.98
N GLY A 239 -16.46 -19.79 -16.92
CA GLY A 239 -17.67 -19.82 -16.10
C GLY A 239 -18.00 -18.47 -15.47
N LEU A 240 -17.00 -17.70 -15.05
CA LEU A 240 -17.17 -16.31 -14.57
C LEU A 240 -17.74 -15.40 -15.66
N MET A 241 -17.22 -15.49 -16.88
CA MET A 241 -17.73 -14.69 -18.01
C MET A 241 -19.18 -15.08 -18.38
N GLU A 242 -19.52 -16.34 -18.29
CA GLU A 242 -20.89 -16.83 -18.48
C GLU A 242 -21.86 -16.33 -17.39
N GLN A 243 -21.34 -16.09 -16.17
CA GLN A 243 -22.06 -15.43 -15.07
C GLN A 243 -22.13 -13.91 -15.20
N GLY A 244 -21.58 -13.33 -16.27
CA GLY A 244 -21.59 -11.90 -16.52
C GLY A 244 -20.35 -11.12 -16.05
N ASP A 245 -19.32 -11.78 -15.50
CA ASP A 245 -18.06 -11.11 -15.16
C ASP A 245 -17.27 -10.76 -16.42
N SER A 246 -17.46 -9.57 -16.91
CA SER A 246 -16.76 -9.03 -18.07
C SER A 246 -15.61 -8.09 -17.70
N THR A 247 -15.02 -8.25 -16.53
CA THR A 247 -13.88 -7.39 -16.10
C THR A 247 -12.63 -7.68 -16.94
N PHE A 248 -11.79 -6.63 -17.10
CA PHE A 248 -10.51 -6.77 -17.81
C PHE A 248 -9.68 -7.95 -17.26
N ASN A 249 -9.55 -8.03 -15.93
CA ASN A 249 -8.72 -9.05 -15.29
C ASN A 249 -9.18 -10.47 -15.61
N THR A 250 -10.50 -10.75 -15.55
CA THR A 250 -11.05 -12.06 -15.86
C THR A 250 -10.79 -12.46 -17.31
N ILE A 251 -11.03 -11.54 -18.25
CA ILE A 251 -10.84 -11.79 -19.68
C ILE A 251 -9.35 -11.96 -20.01
N TYR A 252 -8.50 -11.10 -19.47
CA TYR A 252 -7.05 -11.15 -19.67
C TYR A 252 -6.45 -12.44 -19.12
N SER A 253 -6.82 -12.83 -17.89
CA SER A 253 -6.36 -14.08 -17.27
C SER A 253 -6.82 -15.31 -18.03
N ALA A 254 -8.07 -15.32 -18.56
CA ALA A 254 -8.53 -16.37 -19.46
C ALA A 254 -7.67 -16.48 -20.71
N GLY A 255 -7.40 -15.35 -21.37
CA GLY A 255 -6.52 -15.30 -22.54
C GLY A 255 -5.10 -15.79 -22.25
N MET A 256 -4.57 -15.44 -21.09
CA MET A 256 -3.28 -15.95 -20.61
C MET A 256 -3.29 -17.45 -20.40
N CYS A 257 -4.33 -18.00 -19.77
CA CYS A 257 -4.48 -19.45 -19.59
C CYS A 257 -4.52 -20.18 -20.95
N TYR A 258 -5.35 -19.72 -21.87
CA TYR A 258 -5.44 -20.32 -23.21
C TYR A 258 -4.13 -20.26 -23.97
N SER A 259 -3.37 -19.17 -23.83
CA SER A 259 -2.01 -19.08 -24.39
C SER A 259 -1.06 -20.13 -23.80
N GLN A 260 -1.13 -20.39 -22.48
CA GLN A 260 -0.27 -21.37 -21.81
C GLN A 260 -0.60 -22.82 -22.21
N ILE A 261 -1.88 -23.13 -22.44
CA ILE A 261 -2.30 -24.48 -22.89
C ILE A 261 -2.29 -24.64 -24.40
N GLN A 262 -1.73 -23.68 -25.14
CA GLN A 262 -1.58 -23.69 -26.61
C GLN A 262 -2.92 -23.69 -27.38
N ASP A 263 -4.01 -23.25 -26.76
CA ASP A 263 -5.24 -22.96 -27.48
C ASP A 263 -5.19 -21.53 -28.03
N LEU A 264 -4.40 -21.38 -29.10
CA LEU A 264 -4.05 -20.08 -29.64
C LEU A 264 -5.26 -19.30 -30.17
N LYS A 265 -6.29 -20.00 -30.67
CA LYS A 265 -7.50 -19.33 -31.18
C LYS A 265 -8.30 -18.66 -30.04
N ARG A 266 -8.50 -19.37 -28.92
CA ARG A 266 -9.16 -18.80 -27.75
C ARG A 266 -8.28 -17.77 -27.06
N ALA A 267 -6.96 -18.01 -27.01
CA ALA A 267 -6.00 -17.03 -26.48
C ALA A 267 -6.10 -15.69 -27.22
N TYR A 268 -6.03 -15.72 -28.56
CA TYR A 268 -6.17 -14.53 -29.39
C TYR A 268 -7.49 -13.80 -29.14
N LYS A 269 -8.62 -14.53 -29.19
CA LYS A 269 -9.95 -13.97 -28.96
C LYS A 269 -10.05 -13.20 -27.63
N TYR A 270 -9.62 -13.83 -26.53
CA TYR A 270 -9.76 -13.22 -25.19
C TYR A 270 -8.74 -12.12 -24.95
N LEU A 271 -7.50 -12.27 -25.42
CA LEU A 271 -6.49 -11.22 -25.33
C LEU A 271 -6.88 -9.99 -26.16
N GLN A 272 -7.43 -10.16 -27.36
CA GLN A 272 -7.94 -9.07 -28.17
C GLN A 272 -9.09 -8.34 -27.48
N LEU A 273 -10.03 -9.08 -26.89
CA LEU A 273 -11.12 -8.47 -26.09
C LEU A 273 -10.58 -7.71 -24.88
N ALA A 274 -9.60 -8.26 -24.18
CA ALA A 274 -8.93 -7.57 -23.06
C ALA A 274 -8.20 -6.31 -23.54
N MET A 275 -7.54 -6.37 -24.70
CA MET A 275 -6.85 -5.22 -25.28
C MET A 275 -7.81 -4.07 -25.60
N ILE A 276 -8.96 -4.37 -26.20
CA ILE A 276 -10.03 -3.41 -26.45
C ILE A 276 -10.53 -2.81 -25.12
N LYS A 277 -10.78 -3.66 -24.11
CA LYS A 277 -11.23 -3.19 -22.78
C LYS A 277 -10.24 -2.29 -22.07
N SER A 278 -8.96 -2.45 -22.30
CA SER A 278 -7.91 -1.59 -21.76
C SER A 278 -7.73 -0.28 -22.53
N GLY A 279 -8.54 -0.03 -23.56
CA GLY A 279 -8.38 1.12 -24.45
C GLY A 279 -7.05 1.07 -25.23
N MET A 280 -6.57 -0.11 -25.55
CA MET A 280 -5.30 -0.37 -26.26
C MET A 280 -4.04 0.13 -25.51
N GLN A 281 -4.12 0.20 -24.14
CA GLN A 281 -3.06 0.78 -23.31
C GLN A 281 -2.38 -0.23 -22.37
N HIS A 282 -2.67 -1.53 -22.52
CA HIS A 282 -2.10 -2.53 -21.61
C HIS A 282 -0.90 -3.25 -22.26
N PHE A 283 0.31 -2.90 -21.84
CA PHE A 283 1.56 -3.47 -22.32
C PHE A 283 1.56 -5.01 -22.37
N GLY A 284 1.25 -5.67 -21.24
CA GLY A 284 1.29 -7.14 -21.17
C GLY A 284 0.30 -7.82 -22.11
N CYS A 285 -0.84 -7.19 -22.40
CA CYS A 285 -1.83 -7.69 -23.35
C CYS A 285 -1.31 -7.57 -24.79
N ALA A 286 -0.79 -6.39 -25.18
CA ALA A 286 -0.18 -6.18 -26.50
C ALA A 286 0.98 -7.15 -26.74
N TYR A 287 1.90 -7.26 -25.77
CA TYR A 287 3.03 -8.19 -25.86
C TYR A 287 2.58 -9.64 -26.04
N ARG A 288 1.61 -10.10 -25.26
CA ARG A 288 1.09 -11.48 -25.35
C ARG A 288 0.34 -11.73 -26.65
N LEU A 289 -0.42 -10.76 -27.15
CA LEU A 289 -1.05 -10.84 -28.47
C LEU A 289 -0.03 -10.99 -29.57
N GLY A 290 1.04 -10.20 -29.53
CA GLY A 290 2.12 -10.31 -30.52
C GLY A 290 2.73 -11.71 -30.57
N ILE A 291 2.96 -12.35 -29.40
CA ILE A 291 3.44 -13.74 -29.35
C ILE A 291 2.41 -14.69 -29.92
N VAL A 292 1.14 -14.60 -29.50
CA VAL A 292 0.07 -15.49 -29.96
C VAL A 292 -0.17 -15.37 -31.47
N CYS A 293 -0.09 -14.15 -32.02
CA CYS A 293 -0.17 -13.93 -33.46
C CYS A 293 1.00 -14.60 -34.22
N ASN A 294 2.23 -14.50 -33.67
CA ASN A 294 3.38 -15.17 -34.26
C ASN A 294 3.22 -16.71 -34.22
N ASP A 295 2.72 -17.26 -33.13
CA ASP A 295 2.44 -18.70 -33.00
C ASP A 295 1.32 -19.15 -33.96
N LEU A 296 0.39 -18.25 -34.31
CA LEU A 296 -0.64 -18.46 -35.34
C LEU A 296 -0.16 -18.20 -36.79
N HIS A 297 1.13 -17.86 -36.96
CA HIS A 297 1.75 -17.46 -38.25
C HIS A 297 1.17 -16.18 -38.87
N SER A 298 0.50 -15.33 -38.06
CA SER A 298 0.01 -14.00 -38.43
C SER A 298 1.07 -12.95 -38.13
N TYR A 299 2.23 -13.03 -38.79
CA TYR A 299 3.43 -12.27 -38.43
C TYR A 299 3.27 -10.74 -38.52
N ASP A 300 2.57 -10.23 -39.51
CA ASP A 300 2.36 -8.78 -39.70
C ASP A 300 1.52 -8.20 -38.53
N GLU A 301 0.49 -8.92 -38.16
CA GLU A 301 -0.32 -8.53 -37.01
C GLU A 301 0.46 -8.68 -35.70
N GLY A 302 1.23 -9.76 -35.56
CA GLY A 302 2.11 -10.00 -34.43
C GLY A 302 3.12 -8.86 -34.23
N LEU A 303 3.77 -8.43 -35.30
CA LEU A 303 4.69 -7.29 -35.29
C LEU A 303 3.95 -6.00 -34.84
N SER A 304 2.76 -5.75 -35.41
CA SER A 304 1.98 -4.57 -35.03
C SER A 304 1.66 -4.51 -33.54
N TYR A 305 1.30 -5.65 -32.90
CA TYR A 305 1.09 -5.71 -31.45
C TYR A 305 2.38 -5.59 -30.65
N LEU A 306 3.50 -6.13 -31.13
CA LEU A 306 4.82 -5.97 -30.48
C LEU A 306 5.30 -4.52 -30.55
N ASP A 307 5.11 -3.85 -31.68
CA ASP A 307 5.41 -2.42 -31.82
C ASP A 307 4.54 -1.57 -30.90
N LEU A 308 3.25 -1.88 -30.81
CA LEU A 308 2.34 -1.24 -29.85
C LEU A 308 2.81 -1.46 -28.40
N ALA A 309 3.26 -2.67 -28.05
CA ALA A 309 3.80 -2.94 -26.72
C ALA A 309 5.04 -2.08 -26.42
N LEU A 310 5.95 -1.96 -27.38
CA LEU A 310 7.12 -1.08 -27.25
C LEU A 310 6.70 0.39 -27.10
N GLU A 311 5.68 0.83 -27.82
CA GLU A 311 5.18 2.20 -27.74
C GLU A 311 4.55 2.52 -26.39
N ILE A 312 3.72 1.61 -25.87
CA ILE A 312 3.12 1.72 -24.52
C ILE A 312 4.22 1.76 -23.44
N GLN A 313 5.30 1.00 -23.62
CA GLN A 313 6.40 0.94 -22.65
C GLN A 313 7.38 2.12 -22.75
N LYS A 314 7.29 2.96 -23.81
CA LYS A 314 8.11 4.17 -23.90
C LYS A 314 7.82 5.08 -22.70
N PRO A 315 8.87 5.55 -22.00
CA PRO A 315 8.68 6.52 -20.93
C PRO A 315 8.03 7.79 -21.50
N ASP A 316 7.13 8.40 -20.75
CA ASP A 316 6.58 9.71 -21.10
C ASP A 316 7.73 10.72 -21.22
N THR A 317 7.96 11.21 -22.43
CA THR A 317 9.07 12.12 -22.73
C THR A 317 8.96 13.44 -21.97
N ALA A 318 7.74 13.91 -21.64
CA ALA A 318 7.56 15.11 -20.83
C ALA A 318 8.01 14.88 -19.39
N ILE A 319 7.64 13.73 -18.82
CA ILE A 319 8.07 13.33 -17.47
C ILE A 319 9.59 13.12 -17.44
N MET A 320 10.15 12.43 -18.43
CA MET A 320 11.60 12.18 -18.51
C MET A 320 12.39 13.47 -18.64
N LYS A 321 11.92 14.45 -19.44
CA LYS A 321 12.48 15.81 -19.50
C LYS A 321 12.52 16.47 -18.12
N ALA A 322 11.41 16.44 -17.39
CA ALA A 322 11.33 17.06 -16.08
C ALA A 322 12.26 16.38 -15.07
N ILE A 323 12.24 15.03 -15.00
CA ILE A 323 13.07 14.26 -14.07
C ILE A 323 14.57 14.51 -14.34
N THR A 324 15.02 14.37 -15.59
CA THR A 324 16.44 14.48 -15.92
C THR A 324 16.97 15.89 -15.76
N LEU A 325 16.16 16.92 -16.00
CA LEU A 325 16.52 18.31 -15.70
C LEU A 325 16.71 18.52 -14.19
N SER A 326 15.70 18.13 -13.38
CA SER A 326 15.75 18.27 -11.92
C SER A 326 16.89 17.47 -11.28
N GLN A 327 17.20 16.27 -11.81
CA GLN A 327 18.37 15.50 -11.37
C GLN A 327 19.67 16.27 -11.61
N GLY A 328 19.82 16.87 -12.80
CA GLY A 328 21.00 17.67 -13.15
C GLY A 328 21.18 18.86 -12.22
N GLU A 329 20.10 19.58 -11.93
CA GLU A 329 20.09 20.70 -10.98
C GLU A 329 20.44 20.25 -9.55
N ALA A 330 19.84 19.16 -9.07
CA ALA A 330 20.13 18.61 -7.75
C ALA A 330 21.60 18.18 -7.60
N TYR A 331 22.15 17.49 -8.59
CA TYR A 331 23.55 17.12 -8.59
C TYR A 331 24.48 18.34 -8.64
N TYR A 332 24.13 19.36 -9.40
CA TYR A 332 24.90 20.59 -9.47
C TYR A 332 24.92 21.32 -8.10
N LEU A 333 23.76 21.47 -7.46
CA LEU A 333 23.64 22.09 -6.16
C LEU A 333 24.38 21.32 -5.04
N THR A 334 24.46 20.00 -5.18
CA THR A 334 25.22 19.13 -4.26
C THR A 334 26.69 18.98 -4.66
N LYS A 335 27.18 19.77 -5.62
CA LYS A 335 28.57 19.78 -6.12
C LYS A 335 29.05 18.46 -6.73
N GLN A 336 28.12 17.61 -7.19
CA GLN A 336 28.42 16.37 -7.91
C GLN A 336 28.40 16.64 -9.42
N TYR A 337 29.35 17.44 -9.88
CA TYR A 337 29.33 18.04 -11.22
C TYR A 337 29.37 17.02 -12.36
N ASP A 338 30.11 15.92 -12.21
CA ASP A 338 30.13 14.83 -13.19
C ASP A 338 28.74 14.25 -13.40
N LYS A 339 28.03 13.94 -12.28
CA LYS A 339 26.67 13.41 -12.33
C LYS A 339 25.65 14.43 -12.85
N ALA A 340 25.86 15.72 -12.55
CA ALA A 340 25.05 16.79 -13.12
C ALA A 340 25.13 16.83 -14.65
N VAL A 341 26.34 16.76 -15.18
CA VAL A 341 26.60 16.72 -16.63
C VAL A 341 25.96 15.47 -17.27
N GLU A 342 26.10 14.30 -16.64
CA GLU A 342 25.45 13.07 -17.15
C GLU A 342 23.92 13.18 -17.15
N ALA A 343 23.32 13.73 -16.10
CA ALA A 343 21.87 13.91 -16.02
C ALA A 343 21.39 14.93 -17.08
N TRP A 344 22.11 16.03 -17.28
CA TRP A 344 21.81 17.03 -18.31
C TRP A 344 22.00 16.49 -19.73
N LYS A 345 22.98 15.62 -19.98
CA LYS A 345 23.11 14.92 -21.27
C LYS A 345 21.89 14.04 -21.54
N ARG A 346 21.46 13.25 -20.54
CA ARG A 346 20.19 12.48 -20.66
C ARG A 346 18.98 13.38 -20.89
N HIS A 347 18.96 14.60 -20.28
CA HIS A 347 17.90 15.56 -20.59
C HIS A 347 17.91 15.95 -22.06
N LEU A 348 19.08 16.17 -22.68
CA LEU A 348 19.21 16.50 -24.08
C LEU A 348 18.78 15.37 -25.03
N ASP A 349 18.84 14.10 -24.60
CA ASP A 349 18.30 12.98 -25.38
C ASP A 349 16.77 13.10 -25.54
N TYR A 350 16.09 13.64 -24.53
CA TYR A 350 14.64 13.89 -24.57
C TYR A 350 14.27 15.31 -25.03
N ASN A 351 15.17 16.27 -24.91
CA ASN A 351 14.96 17.68 -25.24
C ASN A 351 16.19 18.30 -25.92
N PRO A 352 16.50 17.90 -27.18
CA PRO A 352 17.70 18.36 -27.90
C PRO A 352 17.70 19.86 -28.18
N SER A 353 16.57 20.56 -28.02
CA SER A 353 16.48 22.02 -28.21
C SER A 353 16.64 22.83 -26.92
N SER A 354 16.99 22.21 -25.80
CA SER A 354 17.11 22.90 -24.51
C SER A 354 18.36 23.80 -24.46
N VAL A 355 18.21 25.04 -24.87
CA VAL A 355 19.28 26.04 -24.93
C VAL A 355 20.01 26.18 -23.59
N ALA A 356 19.24 26.33 -22.48
CA ALA A 356 19.77 26.48 -21.14
C ALA A 356 20.63 25.29 -20.69
N THR A 357 20.23 24.07 -21.07
CA THR A 357 20.97 22.87 -20.66
C THR A 357 22.34 22.78 -21.31
N TYR A 358 22.48 23.14 -22.59
CA TYR A 358 23.81 23.23 -23.24
C TYR A 358 24.72 24.21 -22.52
N TYR A 359 24.19 25.37 -22.12
CA TYR A 359 24.96 26.37 -21.37
C TYR A 359 25.38 25.87 -20.00
N ASN A 360 24.47 25.19 -19.27
CA ASN A 360 24.77 24.63 -17.96
C ASN A 360 25.86 23.55 -18.02
N ILE A 361 25.79 22.65 -19.01
CA ILE A 361 26.84 21.64 -19.24
C ILE A 361 28.19 22.30 -19.53
N ALA A 362 28.19 23.31 -20.40
CA ALA A 362 29.43 24.04 -20.74
C ALA A 362 30.07 24.69 -19.51
N ASN A 363 29.27 25.34 -18.68
CA ASN A 363 29.74 25.97 -17.44
C ASN A 363 30.25 24.92 -16.44
N ALA A 364 29.58 23.79 -16.28
CA ALA A 364 30.06 22.72 -15.43
C ALA A 364 31.43 22.20 -15.86
N TYR A 365 31.61 21.97 -17.15
CA TYR A 365 32.89 21.56 -17.69
C TYR A 365 33.97 22.60 -17.49
N TYR A 366 33.65 23.88 -17.64
CA TYR A 366 34.66 24.94 -17.55
C TYR A 366 35.05 25.21 -16.07
N TYR A 367 34.08 25.50 -15.22
CA TYR A 367 34.36 26.02 -13.87
C TYR A 367 34.70 24.92 -12.86
N PHE A 368 34.21 23.70 -13.06
CA PHE A 368 34.30 22.68 -12.03
C PHE A 368 35.03 21.40 -12.45
N LEU A 369 34.96 21.02 -13.74
CA LEU A 369 35.60 19.81 -14.24
C LEU A 369 36.91 20.11 -14.97
N ASN A 370 37.23 21.37 -15.25
CA ASN A 370 38.42 21.84 -15.94
C ASN A 370 38.62 21.23 -17.34
N GLU A 371 37.51 20.90 -18.00
CA GLU A 371 37.50 20.29 -19.35
C GLU A 371 37.16 21.32 -20.44
N GLN A 372 38.12 22.19 -20.74
CA GLN A 372 37.94 23.34 -21.67
C GLN A 372 37.48 22.92 -23.08
N LYS A 373 37.94 21.78 -23.56
CA LYS A 373 37.54 21.27 -24.89
C LYS A 373 36.07 20.91 -24.96
N GLN A 374 35.57 20.25 -23.91
CA GLN A 374 34.15 19.88 -23.80
C GLN A 374 33.30 21.13 -23.64
N SER A 375 33.69 22.00 -22.71
CA SER A 375 33.01 23.29 -22.49
C SER A 375 32.83 24.05 -23.80
N ARG A 376 33.90 24.16 -24.61
CA ARG A 376 33.83 24.83 -25.89
C ARG A 376 32.83 24.21 -26.85
N ALA A 377 32.82 22.89 -26.98
CA ALA A 377 31.88 22.18 -27.84
C ALA A 377 30.43 22.46 -27.48
N TYR A 378 30.10 22.42 -26.16
CA TYR A 378 28.76 22.71 -25.67
C TYR A 378 28.36 24.18 -25.82
N LEU A 379 29.31 25.14 -25.69
CA LEU A 379 29.05 26.57 -25.98
C LEU A 379 28.78 26.82 -27.47
N GLU A 380 29.46 26.14 -28.38
CA GLU A 380 29.21 26.24 -29.82
C GLU A 380 27.79 25.74 -30.15
N MET A 381 27.35 24.60 -29.55
CA MET A 381 25.99 24.07 -29.67
C MET A 381 24.95 25.05 -29.09
N PHE A 382 25.24 25.58 -27.87
CA PHE A 382 24.40 26.61 -27.25
C PHE A 382 24.17 27.80 -28.17
N LEU A 383 25.25 28.40 -28.74
CA LEU A 383 25.14 29.56 -29.63
C LEU A 383 24.39 29.24 -30.94
N GLN A 384 24.57 28.03 -31.47
CA GLN A 384 23.85 27.59 -32.66
C GLN A 384 22.34 27.57 -32.45
N LEU A 385 21.89 27.13 -31.25
CA LEU A 385 20.47 27.08 -30.88
C LEU A 385 19.94 28.45 -30.43
N ALA A 386 20.70 29.17 -29.60
CA ALA A 386 20.30 30.47 -29.05
C ALA A 386 20.09 31.54 -30.14
N ARG A 387 20.86 31.48 -31.23
CA ARG A 387 20.71 32.40 -32.36
C ARG A 387 19.48 32.16 -33.25
N LYS A 388 18.79 31.02 -33.07
CA LYS A 388 17.53 30.74 -33.77
C LYS A 388 16.33 31.39 -33.07
N GLU A 389 16.53 31.91 -31.85
CA GLU A 389 15.46 32.55 -31.07
C GLU A 389 15.19 33.95 -31.61
N GLU A 390 14.00 34.17 -32.21
CA GLU A 390 13.65 35.45 -32.85
C GLU A 390 13.54 36.61 -31.82
N LYS A 391 13.16 36.31 -30.58
CA LYS A 391 12.99 37.31 -29.49
C LYS A 391 13.72 36.84 -28.23
N PRO A 392 15.05 36.91 -28.19
CA PRO A 392 15.81 36.45 -27.05
C PRO A 392 15.53 37.33 -25.81
N THR A 393 15.35 36.68 -24.66
CA THR A 393 15.18 37.35 -23.37
C THR A 393 16.46 38.08 -22.99
N PRO A 394 16.40 39.12 -22.09
CA PRO A 394 17.62 39.79 -21.60
C PRO A 394 18.66 38.81 -21.01
N GLN A 395 18.19 37.78 -20.30
CA GLN A 395 19.07 36.72 -19.77
C GLN A 395 19.77 35.95 -20.89
N LEU A 396 19.02 35.54 -21.94
CA LEU A 396 19.61 34.81 -23.06
C LEU A 396 20.64 35.65 -23.80
N LYS A 397 20.42 36.96 -23.96
CA LYS A 397 21.40 37.89 -24.57
C LYS A 397 22.69 37.94 -23.76
N ASP A 398 22.62 38.07 -22.44
CA ASP A 398 23.79 38.05 -21.56
C ASP A 398 24.56 36.71 -21.67
N MET A 399 23.84 35.60 -21.68
CA MET A 399 24.44 34.27 -21.88
C MET A 399 25.17 34.15 -23.23
N ILE A 400 24.59 34.70 -24.30
CA ILE A 400 25.21 34.72 -25.67
C ILE A 400 26.48 35.54 -25.62
N GLU A 401 26.47 36.75 -25.07
CA GLU A 401 27.64 37.63 -24.97
C GLU A 401 28.80 36.97 -24.20
N LYS A 402 28.48 36.33 -23.05
CA LYS A 402 29.48 35.61 -22.26
C LYS A 402 30.09 34.42 -23.01
N ALA A 403 29.24 33.65 -23.68
CA ALA A 403 29.69 32.51 -24.49
C ALA A 403 30.60 32.94 -25.65
N GLU A 404 30.24 34.03 -26.36
CA GLU A 404 31.05 34.56 -27.46
C GLU A 404 32.39 35.12 -26.96
N ALA A 405 32.40 35.84 -25.85
CA ALA A 405 33.64 36.35 -25.24
C ALA A 405 34.58 35.20 -24.89
N PHE A 406 34.06 34.12 -24.29
CA PHE A 406 34.86 32.97 -23.94
C PHE A 406 35.46 32.29 -25.18
N LEU A 407 34.66 32.07 -26.26
CA LEU A 407 35.17 31.45 -27.48
C LEU A 407 36.20 32.28 -28.22
N ARG A 408 36.18 33.62 -28.10
CA ARG A 408 37.20 34.53 -28.65
C ARG A 408 38.52 34.39 -27.88
N THR A 409 38.51 34.38 -26.56
CA THR A 409 39.73 34.30 -25.73
C THR A 409 40.45 32.96 -25.93
N THR A 410 39.72 31.88 -26.05
CA THR A 410 40.29 30.53 -26.27
C THR A 410 40.87 30.32 -27.67
N LYS A 411 40.38 31.03 -28.73
CA LYS A 411 40.98 31.02 -30.08
C LYS A 411 42.33 31.74 -30.12
N SER A 412 42.57 32.77 -29.34
CA SER A 412 43.83 33.52 -29.31
C SER A 412 44.95 32.74 -28.62
N GLY A 413 44.65 31.91 -27.62
CA GLY A 413 45.64 31.10 -26.90
C GLY A 413 46.26 29.96 -27.75
N SER A 414 45.49 29.41 -28.73
CA SER A 414 45.99 28.35 -29.61
C SER A 414 46.92 28.83 -30.73
N LYS A 415 46.88 30.12 -31.08
CA LYS A 415 47.78 30.72 -32.10
C LYS A 415 49.14 31.15 -31.55
N SER A 416 49.27 31.33 -30.23
CA SER A 416 50.54 31.73 -29.63
C SER A 416 51.52 30.58 -29.37
N SER A 417 51.04 29.34 -29.26
CA SER A 417 51.87 28.16 -29.03
C SER A 417 52.48 27.57 -30.30
N SER A 418 52.00 27.95 -31.50
CA SER A 418 52.52 27.46 -32.81
C SER A 418 53.62 28.36 -33.38
N LYS A 419 54.01 29.46 -32.73
CA LYS A 419 55.10 30.37 -33.16
C LYS A 419 56.38 30.28 -32.33
N ARG A 420 56.51 29.27 -31.46
CA ARG A 420 57.74 28.96 -30.74
C ARG A 420 58.11 27.50 -30.96
N LYS A 421 58.51 27.19 -32.17
CA LYS A 421 59.38 26.05 -32.49
C LYS A 421 60.28 26.49 -33.66
#